data_1e68158e309a72be0785b4255045cfbc
#
_entry.id   1e68158e309a72be0785b4255045cfbc
#
_cell.length_a   1.000
_cell.length_b   1.000
_cell.length_c   1.000
_cell.angle_alpha   90.00
_cell.angle_beta   90.00
_cell.angle_gamma   90.00
#
_symmetry.space_group_name_H-M   'P 1'
#
loop_
_entity.id
_entity.type
_entity.pdbx_description
1 polymer ?
#
loop_
_entity_poly.entity_id
_entity_poly.type
_entity_poly.pdbx_seq_one_letter_code
_entity_poly.pdbx_strand_id
1 'polypeptide(L)'
;MIFRESFKAAAILVILMATLPGVSHAGLIEQLGVCPSAMSLGNAVTAYPEGCGAMAVHYNPASLSALGTRFDNALGFTMSERTVRFTQAVDPETGELWAPFGGWFNEGIDPLGGTEGELQSGYFVVPIIDYEIPYLFLAGMGISYKPPGVKSNWTFGTAQYAPYGAGLKHHSGDPISYLGQKAFFLRLVIAAPSVAYKLSDTMSVGVSVGLGLTLFSFGTNMRTPNTMVALTGALGEATEGLEIPVISELTLPPPWFNGGMTPYEKAGSLELLVEDYFTTSYNIGFLWEPEPWFAFGACYQSESETTMEGDYKFTYGHEFQRTVVYLGRSPLTLIIAGMFDLPYQAVPFQKGTATVTMTWPARLQFGIKLRPIKQVTFTCDANWTDWEAWPELKIDFDQKIQLFRFARMMGYQRGPKSMVVPWGYENTWHLSYGLEIKPIDKITLRLGYEPRPTSVPDDKFGPMPINDMEIFSAGIGIVVEDHPKPKPHGMHGLMKQIQHPTAIDINVSYVNIHDKHVGYNESTNLNSTDFTKIVYNPYAGLEWDQEYSIWIFQLNQVFRW
;
A
#
# COMPACT_ATOMS: atom_id res chain seq x y z
N MET A 1 -11.84 8.39 -47.73
CA MET A 1 -12.17 9.69 -47.09
C MET A 1 -12.52 9.49 -45.60
N ILE A 2 -13.35 8.53 -45.26
CA ILE A 2 -13.77 8.17 -43.89
C ILE A 2 -12.55 7.81 -43.03
N PHE A 3 -11.59 7.06 -43.53
CA PHE A 3 -10.37 6.62 -42.80
C PHE A 3 -9.50 7.80 -42.31
N ARG A 4 -9.42 8.87 -43.11
CA ARG A 4 -8.62 10.06 -42.79
C ARG A 4 -9.26 10.95 -41.73
N GLU A 5 -10.58 10.98 -41.66
CA GLU A 5 -11.32 11.76 -40.65
C GLU A 5 -11.36 11.00 -39.31
N SER A 6 -11.50 9.67 -39.32
CA SER A 6 -11.43 8.85 -38.11
C SER A 6 -10.04 8.86 -37.47
N PHE A 7 -8.96 8.87 -38.31
CA PHE A 7 -7.59 9.00 -37.83
C PHE A 7 -7.33 10.37 -37.18
N LYS A 8 -7.88 11.44 -37.77
CA LYS A 8 -7.78 12.79 -37.19
C LYS A 8 -8.54 12.90 -35.88
N ALA A 9 -9.74 12.31 -35.78
CA ALA A 9 -10.52 12.30 -34.55
C ALA A 9 -9.82 11.53 -33.43
N ALA A 10 -9.23 10.37 -33.75
CA ALA A 10 -8.44 9.60 -32.80
C ALA A 10 -7.15 10.34 -32.35
N ALA A 11 -6.43 10.96 -33.33
CA ALA A 11 -5.26 11.77 -33.01
C ALA A 11 -5.61 13.01 -32.16
N ILE A 12 -6.73 13.66 -32.41
CA ILE A 12 -7.23 14.79 -31.62
C ILE A 12 -7.60 14.32 -30.20
N LEU A 13 -8.21 13.13 -30.05
CA LEU A 13 -8.55 12.56 -28.74
C LEU A 13 -7.30 12.23 -27.91
N VAL A 14 -6.26 11.67 -28.57
CA VAL A 14 -4.96 11.40 -27.92
C VAL A 14 -4.26 12.70 -27.52
N ILE A 15 -4.30 13.73 -28.40
CA ILE A 15 -3.73 15.05 -28.10
C ILE A 15 -4.53 15.73 -26.98
N LEU A 16 -5.85 15.63 -26.97
CA LEU A 16 -6.71 16.14 -25.90
C LEU A 16 -6.44 15.44 -24.55
N MET A 17 -6.26 14.12 -24.54
CA MET A 17 -5.86 13.37 -23.33
C MET A 17 -4.46 13.76 -22.86
N ALA A 18 -3.52 13.98 -23.78
CA ALA A 18 -2.13 14.37 -23.46
C ALA A 18 -1.99 15.85 -23.06
N THR A 19 -2.98 16.70 -23.37
CA THR A 19 -2.97 18.14 -23.07
C THR A 19 -3.87 18.54 -21.89
N LEU A 20 -4.55 17.59 -21.24
CA LEU A 20 -5.21 17.87 -19.97
C LEU A 20 -4.12 18.26 -18.97
N PRO A 21 -4.13 19.50 -18.42
CA PRO A 21 -3.19 19.87 -17.39
C PRO A 21 -3.43 18.93 -16.23
N GLY A 22 -2.41 18.11 -15.93
CA GLY A 22 -2.48 17.14 -14.87
C GLY A 22 -2.68 17.82 -13.53
N VAL A 23 -3.88 17.75 -12.98
CA VAL A 23 -4.04 17.65 -11.54
C VAL A 23 -3.80 16.18 -11.26
N SER A 24 -2.57 15.88 -11.00
CA SER A 24 -1.99 14.57 -10.97
C SER A 24 -1.80 14.20 -9.51
N HIS A 25 -2.63 13.29 -8.98
CA HIS A 25 -2.45 12.67 -7.66
C HIS A 25 -2.56 11.17 -7.82
N ALA A 26 -1.57 10.36 -7.46
CA ALA A 26 -1.51 8.93 -7.75
C ALA A 26 -1.64 8.03 -6.58
N GLY A 27 -1.89 6.81 -6.97
CA GLY A 27 -2.16 5.69 -6.13
C GLY A 27 -0.93 5.00 -5.56
N LEU A 28 -1.16 4.29 -4.48
CA LEU A 28 -0.29 3.31 -3.87
C LEU A 28 0.01 2.14 -4.84
N ILE A 29 0.70 1.13 -4.36
CA ILE A 29 1.25 -0.06 -5.03
C ILE A 29 0.15 -0.96 -5.60
N GLU A 30 -0.76 -0.40 -6.38
CA GLU A 30 -1.86 -1.10 -7.02
C GLU A 30 -1.42 -1.72 -8.36
N GLN A 31 -1.96 -2.88 -8.66
CA GLN A 31 -1.80 -3.58 -9.95
C GLN A 31 -0.36 -3.99 -10.36
N LEU A 32 0.65 -3.79 -9.53
CA LEU A 32 2.04 -4.12 -9.89
C LEU A 32 2.27 -5.62 -10.14
N GLY A 33 1.39 -6.48 -9.65
CA GLY A 33 1.56 -7.93 -9.69
C GLY A 33 0.55 -8.72 -10.49
N VAL A 34 -0.43 -8.08 -11.14
CA VAL A 34 -1.57 -8.81 -11.71
C VAL A 34 -1.20 -9.57 -12.98
N CYS A 35 -0.56 -8.93 -13.94
CA CYS A 35 -0.25 -9.56 -15.23
C CYS A 35 1.05 -9.02 -15.86
N PRO A 36 2.06 -9.86 -16.13
CA PRO A 36 3.34 -9.44 -16.73
C PRO A 36 3.21 -8.73 -18.06
N SER A 37 2.36 -9.23 -18.96
CA SER A 37 2.18 -8.61 -20.28
C SER A 37 1.44 -7.28 -20.21
N ALA A 38 0.49 -7.10 -19.25
CA ALA A 38 -0.13 -5.81 -19.00
C ALA A 38 0.87 -4.83 -18.38
N MET A 39 1.64 -5.27 -17.38
CA MET A 39 2.68 -4.47 -16.75
C MET A 39 3.71 -3.96 -17.76
N SER A 40 4.11 -4.81 -18.72
CA SER A 40 5.04 -4.41 -19.80
C SER A 40 4.46 -3.37 -20.78
N LEU A 41 3.16 -3.09 -20.70
CA LEU A 41 2.45 -2.03 -21.43
C LEU A 41 2.02 -0.87 -20.51
N GLY A 42 2.65 -0.73 -19.32
CA GLY A 42 2.27 0.27 -18.33
C GLY A 42 0.85 0.09 -17.80
N ASN A 43 0.33 -1.14 -17.78
CA ASN A 43 -1.06 -1.48 -17.44
C ASN A 43 -2.14 -0.88 -18.35
N ALA A 44 -1.76 -0.29 -19.48
CA ALA A 44 -2.67 0.31 -20.46
C ALA A 44 -3.34 -0.76 -21.34
N VAL A 45 -4.24 -1.56 -20.77
CA VAL A 45 -4.86 -2.73 -21.43
C VAL A 45 -6.38 -2.79 -21.35
N THR A 46 -7.04 -1.76 -20.85
CA THR A 46 -8.51 -1.72 -20.71
C THR A 46 -9.25 -1.90 -22.04
N ALA A 47 -8.67 -1.43 -23.15
CA ALA A 47 -9.17 -1.63 -24.50
C ALA A 47 -8.38 -2.70 -25.30
N TYR A 48 -7.45 -3.44 -24.66
CA TYR A 48 -6.55 -4.34 -25.36
C TYR A 48 -6.56 -5.76 -24.78
N PRO A 49 -7.54 -6.62 -25.20
CA PRO A 49 -7.71 -7.99 -24.69
C PRO A 49 -6.46 -8.86 -24.81
N GLU A 50 -5.73 -8.73 -25.92
CA GLU A 50 -4.53 -9.54 -26.18
C GLU A 50 -3.39 -9.19 -25.22
N GLY A 51 -3.36 -7.95 -24.69
CA GLY A 51 -2.32 -7.44 -23.79
C GLY A 51 -2.42 -7.98 -22.37
N CYS A 52 -3.58 -8.47 -21.93
CA CYS A 52 -3.76 -8.99 -20.56
C CYS A 52 -4.19 -10.46 -20.48
N GLY A 53 -4.59 -11.07 -21.62
CA GLY A 53 -5.00 -12.46 -21.66
C GLY A 53 -6.15 -12.78 -20.70
N ALA A 54 -6.13 -13.94 -20.03
CA ALA A 54 -7.17 -14.33 -19.09
C ALA A 54 -7.23 -13.45 -17.82
N MET A 55 -6.19 -12.66 -17.53
CA MET A 55 -6.20 -11.63 -16.48
C MET A 55 -7.07 -10.42 -16.85
N ALA A 56 -7.65 -10.37 -18.05
CA ALA A 56 -8.71 -9.44 -18.44
C ALA A 56 -9.87 -9.40 -17.44
N VAL A 57 -10.12 -10.48 -16.73
CA VAL A 57 -11.08 -10.52 -15.60
C VAL A 57 -10.90 -9.35 -14.64
N HIS A 58 -9.65 -8.95 -14.39
CA HIS A 58 -9.33 -7.80 -13.54
C HIS A 58 -9.44 -6.47 -14.30
N TYR A 59 -8.74 -6.34 -15.43
CA TYR A 59 -8.61 -5.04 -16.14
C TYR A 59 -9.90 -4.61 -16.86
N ASN A 60 -10.57 -5.56 -17.55
CA ASN A 60 -11.83 -5.35 -18.25
C ASN A 60 -12.47 -6.70 -18.58
N PRO A 61 -13.44 -7.19 -17.82
CA PRO A 61 -14.06 -8.50 -18.06
C PRO A 61 -14.74 -8.64 -19.44
N ALA A 62 -15.13 -7.55 -20.10
CA ALA A 62 -15.65 -7.59 -21.47
C ALA A 62 -14.61 -8.12 -22.47
N SER A 63 -13.32 -7.93 -22.20
CA SER A 63 -12.20 -8.40 -23.01
C SER A 63 -12.14 -9.93 -23.14
N LEU A 64 -12.71 -10.68 -22.21
CA LEU A 64 -12.81 -12.15 -22.30
C LEU A 64 -13.54 -12.59 -23.59
N SER A 65 -14.47 -11.80 -24.10
CA SER A 65 -15.23 -12.10 -25.32
C SER A 65 -14.34 -12.25 -26.56
N ALA A 66 -13.19 -11.56 -26.61
CA ALA A 66 -12.22 -11.62 -27.69
C ALA A 66 -11.21 -12.78 -27.53
N LEU A 67 -11.16 -13.42 -26.35
CA LEU A 67 -10.25 -14.51 -26.06
C LEU A 67 -10.87 -15.87 -26.41
N GLY A 68 -10.02 -16.81 -26.80
CA GLY A 68 -10.36 -18.24 -26.90
C GLY A 68 -10.28 -18.94 -25.55
N THR A 69 -10.29 -20.27 -25.58
CA THR A 69 -10.00 -21.08 -24.39
C THR A 69 -8.50 -21.01 -24.10
N ARG A 70 -8.14 -20.50 -22.90
CA ARG A 70 -6.74 -20.26 -22.56
C ARG A 70 -6.55 -20.28 -21.03
N PHE A 71 -5.35 -20.60 -20.63
CA PHE A 71 -4.87 -20.49 -19.25
C PHE A 71 -3.56 -19.67 -19.24
N ASP A 72 -3.47 -18.74 -18.30
CA ASP A 72 -2.30 -17.92 -18.04
C ASP A 72 -1.83 -18.17 -16.62
N ASN A 73 -0.51 -18.30 -16.42
CA ASN A 73 0.10 -18.47 -15.11
C ASN A 73 1.29 -17.52 -14.97
N ALA A 74 1.14 -16.56 -14.09
CA ALA A 74 2.11 -15.49 -13.86
C ALA A 74 2.80 -15.65 -12.50
N LEU A 75 4.11 -15.47 -12.50
CA LEU A 75 4.96 -15.45 -11.30
C LEU A 75 5.93 -14.28 -11.40
N GLY A 76 6.28 -13.69 -10.26
CA GLY A 76 7.25 -12.62 -10.21
C GLY A 76 7.74 -12.36 -8.79
N PHE A 77 8.69 -11.45 -8.67
CA PHE A 77 9.19 -10.95 -7.42
C PHE A 77 9.64 -9.50 -7.55
N THR A 78 9.76 -8.81 -6.43
CA THR A 78 10.26 -7.44 -6.37
C THR A 78 11.59 -7.37 -5.63
N MET A 79 12.42 -6.40 -6.03
CA MET A 79 13.60 -5.96 -5.29
C MET A 79 13.43 -4.47 -5.00
N SER A 80 13.44 -4.10 -3.75
CA SER A 80 13.19 -2.74 -3.30
C SER A 80 14.41 -2.19 -2.56
N GLU A 81 14.77 -0.95 -2.85
CA GLU A 81 15.85 -0.22 -2.18
C GLU A 81 15.25 1.08 -1.64
N ARG A 82 15.37 1.31 -0.34
CA ARG A 82 14.88 2.51 0.32
C ARG A 82 15.91 2.97 1.34
N THR A 83 16.24 4.25 1.26
CA THR A 83 17.12 4.93 2.20
C THR A 83 16.43 6.16 2.76
N VAL A 84 16.53 6.38 4.06
CA VAL A 84 16.03 7.59 4.70
C VAL A 84 17.15 8.17 5.58
N ARG A 85 17.49 9.44 5.33
CA ARG A 85 18.50 10.20 6.10
C ARG A 85 17.81 11.18 7.00
N PHE A 86 18.13 11.15 8.29
CA PHE A 86 17.57 12.04 9.31
C PHE A 86 18.56 13.12 9.69
N THR A 87 18.10 14.37 9.74
CA THR A 87 18.87 15.52 10.17
C THR A 87 18.12 16.26 11.27
N GLN A 88 18.82 16.75 12.30
CA GLN A 88 18.18 17.56 13.33
C GLN A 88 17.61 18.83 12.71
N ALA A 89 16.34 19.11 12.94
CA ALA A 89 15.69 20.31 12.43
C ALA A 89 16.28 21.57 13.07
N VAL A 90 16.54 22.58 12.24
CA VAL A 90 17.08 23.88 12.65
C VAL A 90 16.04 24.95 12.33
N ASP A 91 15.68 25.74 13.33
CA ASP A 91 14.78 26.87 13.14
C ASP A 91 15.39 27.87 12.13
N PRO A 92 14.74 28.09 10.99
CA PRO A 92 15.29 28.96 9.95
C PRO A 92 15.36 30.44 10.35
N GLU A 93 14.63 30.88 11.39
CA GLU A 93 14.64 32.26 11.86
C GLU A 93 15.69 32.50 12.93
N THR A 94 15.87 31.55 13.86
CA THR A 94 16.79 31.71 14.99
C THR A 94 18.12 31.01 14.78
N GLY A 95 18.19 29.99 13.91
CA GLY A 95 19.37 29.15 13.72
C GLY A 95 19.61 28.17 14.88
N GLU A 96 18.64 28.01 15.79
CA GLU A 96 18.72 27.10 16.93
C GLU A 96 18.19 25.73 16.54
N LEU A 97 18.73 24.68 17.16
CA LEU A 97 18.19 23.31 17.00
C LEU A 97 16.81 23.23 17.64
N TRP A 98 15.89 22.57 16.94
CA TRP A 98 14.57 22.31 17.49
C TRP A 98 14.67 21.41 18.74
N ALA A 99 13.96 21.79 19.78
CA ALA A 99 13.83 21.03 21.02
C ALA A 99 12.38 21.04 21.52
N PRO A 100 11.84 19.93 22.05
CA PRO A 100 10.43 19.81 22.43
C PRO A 100 9.94 20.84 23.43
N PHE A 101 10.81 21.38 24.28
CA PHE A 101 10.49 22.35 25.32
C PHE A 101 11.28 23.66 25.19
N GLY A 102 11.75 23.98 23.97
CA GLY A 102 12.54 25.17 23.71
C GLY A 102 13.89 25.16 24.44
N GLY A 103 14.47 23.99 24.72
CA GLY A 103 15.74 23.82 25.39
C GLY A 103 15.79 24.23 26.87
N TRP A 104 14.62 24.44 27.50
CA TRP A 104 14.53 24.87 28.90
C TRP A 104 15.08 23.85 29.91
N PHE A 105 14.96 22.58 29.55
CA PHE A 105 15.45 21.47 30.36
C PHE A 105 16.32 20.61 29.48
N ASN A 106 17.53 20.59 29.59
CA ASN A 106 18.59 19.85 28.92
C ASN A 106 18.18 18.48 28.29
N GLU A 107 17.07 18.46 27.54
CA GLU A 107 16.44 17.28 26.95
C GLU A 107 17.30 16.59 25.88
N GLY A 108 18.44 17.21 25.58
CA GLY A 108 19.39 16.68 24.62
C GLY A 108 18.97 16.85 23.15
N ILE A 109 19.82 16.41 22.27
CA ILE A 109 19.58 16.34 20.84
C ILE A 109 18.98 14.97 20.52
N ASP A 110 18.04 14.92 19.57
CA ASP A 110 17.47 13.64 19.13
C ASP A 110 18.58 12.71 18.60
N PRO A 111 18.77 11.52 19.20
CA PRO A 111 19.83 10.59 18.79
C PRO A 111 19.66 10.04 17.37
N LEU A 112 18.50 10.24 16.73
CA LEU A 112 18.31 9.89 15.33
C LEU A 112 18.82 10.97 14.37
N GLY A 113 19.07 12.20 14.82
CA GLY A 113 19.69 13.24 14.00
C GLY A 113 21.09 12.82 13.54
N GLY A 114 21.34 12.87 12.23
CA GLY A 114 22.58 12.41 11.61
C GLY A 114 22.64 10.90 11.35
N THR A 115 21.53 10.17 11.52
CA THR A 115 21.47 8.73 11.21
C THR A 115 20.83 8.46 9.85
N GLU A 116 21.08 7.26 9.34
CA GLU A 116 20.52 6.76 8.08
C GLU A 116 19.86 5.40 8.33
N GLY A 117 18.66 5.22 7.79
CA GLY A 117 17.92 3.98 7.81
C GLY A 117 17.82 3.37 6.43
N GLU A 118 17.91 2.04 6.34
CA GLU A 118 17.86 1.30 5.09
C GLU A 118 16.83 0.17 5.14
N LEU A 119 16.24 -0.12 4.00
CA LEU A 119 15.34 -1.27 3.85
C LEU A 119 16.15 -2.57 3.97
N GLN A 120 15.74 -3.45 4.86
CA GLN A 120 16.36 -4.77 5.00
C GLN A 120 15.93 -5.71 3.85
N SER A 121 14.64 -5.76 3.56
CA SER A 121 14.07 -6.68 2.56
C SER A 121 12.64 -6.32 2.21
N GLY A 122 12.14 -6.89 1.11
CA GLY A 122 10.71 -7.08 0.96
C GLY A 122 10.14 -7.93 2.10
N TYR A 123 8.84 -7.90 2.26
CA TYR A 123 8.15 -8.62 3.32
C TYR A 123 6.83 -9.18 2.81
N PHE A 124 6.62 -10.48 2.97
CA PHE A 124 5.41 -11.17 2.58
C PHE A 124 4.98 -12.10 3.71
N VAL A 125 3.72 -12.03 4.10
CA VAL A 125 3.10 -12.98 5.03
C VAL A 125 2.22 -13.91 4.22
N VAL A 126 2.48 -15.22 4.32
CA VAL A 126 1.65 -16.22 3.67
C VAL A 126 0.34 -16.34 4.44
N PRO A 127 -0.81 -16.01 3.83
CA PRO A 127 -2.11 -16.07 4.50
C PRO A 127 -2.37 -17.48 5.09
N ILE A 128 -3.13 -17.55 6.18
CA ILE A 128 -3.58 -18.78 6.86
C ILE A 128 -2.49 -19.47 7.70
N ILE A 129 -1.23 -19.42 7.29
CA ILE A 129 -0.13 -20.11 8.00
C ILE A 129 0.84 -19.15 8.68
N ASP A 130 0.64 -17.83 8.52
CA ASP A 130 1.39 -16.73 9.15
C ASP A 130 2.92 -16.84 8.96
N TYR A 131 3.35 -17.44 7.87
CA TYR A 131 4.76 -17.62 7.58
C TYR A 131 5.34 -16.40 6.88
N GLU A 132 6.35 -15.78 7.49
CA GLU A 132 7.04 -14.61 6.96
C GLU A 132 8.10 -15.00 5.93
N ILE A 133 8.08 -14.35 4.76
CA ILE A 133 9.06 -14.53 3.68
C ILE A 133 9.75 -13.16 3.44
N PRO A 134 11.13 -13.13 3.31
CA PRO A 134 11.88 -11.88 3.16
C PRO A 134 11.89 -11.33 1.72
N TYR A 135 10.90 -11.66 0.90
CA TYR A 135 10.72 -11.17 -0.46
C TYR A 135 9.24 -10.93 -0.72
N LEU A 136 8.91 -9.92 -1.53
CA LEU A 136 7.54 -9.75 -2.03
C LEU A 136 7.37 -10.54 -3.32
N PHE A 137 6.56 -11.60 -3.25
CA PHE A 137 6.20 -12.41 -4.40
C PHE A 137 4.94 -11.89 -5.07
N LEU A 138 4.91 -12.00 -6.39
CA LEU A 138 3.79 -11.67 -7.24
C LEU A 138 3.34 -12.95 -7.93
N ALA A 139 2.06 -13.30 -7.81
CA ALA A 139 1.52 -14.49 -8.44
C ALA A 139 0.11 -14.22 -8.96
N GLY A 140 -0.19 -14.72 -10.13
CA GLY A 140 -1.51 -14.63 -10.72
C GLY A 140 -1.76 -15.78 -11.67
N MET A 141 -3.01 -16.21 -11.75
CA MET A 141 -3.44 -17.17 -12.77
C MET A 141 -4.82 -16.81 -13.28
N GLY A 142 -5.08 -17.11 -14.54
CA GLY A 142 -6.37 -16.85 -15.14
C GLY A 142 -6.74 -17.92 -16.16
N ILE A 143 -8.02 -18.20 -16.27
CA ILE A 143 -8.57 -19.10 -17.28
C ILE A 143 -9.72 -18.41 -18.00
N SER A 144 -9.74 -18.53 -19.31
CA SER A 144 -10.93 -18.22 -20.12
C SER A 144 -11.40 -19.47 -20.84
N TYR A 145 -12.70 -19.62 -20.93
CA TYR A 145 -13.36 -20.73 -21.59
C TYR A 145 -14.42 -20.24 -22.56
N LYS A 146 -14.24 -20.55 -23.83
CA LYS A 146 -15.22 -20.32 -24.88
C LYS A 146 -15.88 -21.64 -25.22
N PRO A 147 -17.21 -21.81 -25.00
CA PRO A 147 -17.92 -23.04 -25.33
C PRO A 147 -17.74 -23.39 -26.81
N PRO A 148 -17.52 -24.68 -27.16
CA PRO A 148 -17.48 -25.11 -28.55
C PRO A 148 -18.88 -25.05 -29.16
N GLY A 149 -19.00 -24.58 -30.39
CA GLY A 149 -20.25 -24.51 -31.13
C GLY A 149 -20.31 -23.27 -32.02
N VAL A 150 -21.14 -23.32 -33.03
CA VAL A 150 -21.34 -22.23 -33.96
C VAL A 150 -22.00 -21.06 -33.23
N LYS A 151 -21.26 -19.96 -33.03
CA LYS A 151 -21.73 -18.66 -32.52
C LYS A 151 -22.11 -18.60 -31.05
N SER A 152 -21.29 -19.15 -30.15
CA SER A 152 -21.43 -18.77 -28.74
C SER A 152 -20.98 -17.32 -28.55
N ASN A 153 -21.90 -16.42 -28.21
CA ASN A 153 -21.60 -15.05 -27.82
C ASN A 153 -21.06 -14.95 -26.39
N TRP A 154 -21.11 -16.04 -25.64
CA TRP A 154 -20.71 -16.15 -24.25
C TRP A 154 -19.26 -16.63 -24.14
N THR A 155 -18.50 -15.98 -23.25
CA THR A 155 -17.18 -16.44 -22.78
C THR A 155 -17.18 -16.38 -21.27
N PHE A 156 -16.74 -17.45 -20.64
CA PHE A 156 -16.60 -17.55 -19.20
C PHE A 156 -15.14 -17.46 -18.80
N GLY A 157 -14.88 -17.01 -17.57
CA GLY A 157 -13.53 -16.95 -17.05
C GLY A 157 -13.50 -16.90 -15.54
N THR A 158 -12.31 -17.07 -15.01
CA THR A 158 -11.98 -16.77 -13.62
C THR A 158 -10.49 -16.43 -13.53
N ALA A 159 -10.10 -15.69 -12.49
CA ALA A 159 -8.69 -15.41 -12.23
C ALA A 159 -8.43 -15.35 -10.73
N GLN A 160 -7.17 -15.62 -10.37
CA GLN A 160 -6.58 -15.38 -9.06
C GLN A 160 -5.50 -14.31 -9.23
N TYR A 161 -5.53 -13.25 -8.44
CA TYR A 161 -4.59 -12.14 -8.53
C TYR A 161 -4.62 -11.29 -7.27
N ALA A 162 -3.55 -10.53 -7.04
CA ALA A 162 -3.47 -9.53 -5.97
C ALA A 162 -3.54 -8.12 -6.60
N PRO A 163 -4.69 -7.43 -6.54
CA PRO A 163 -4.79 -6.06 -7.04
C PRO A 163 -4.02 -5.06 -6.19
N TYR A 164 -3.83 -5.36 -4.90
CA TYR A 164 -3.06 -4.57 -3.96
C TYR A 164 -2.12 -5.49 -3.19
N GLY A 165 -0.85 -5.14 -3.16
CA GLY A 165 0.15 -5.88 -2.41
C GLY A 165 1.41 -5.06 -2.20
N ALA A 166 1.81 -4.89 -0.95
CA ALA A 166 3.03 -4.21 -0.57
C ALA A 166 3.58 -4.80 0.73
N GLY A 167 4.88 -4.90 0.83
CA GLY A 167 5.50 -5.40 2.04
C GLY A 167 6.95 -4.98 2.18
N LEU A 168 7.26 -4.35 3.31
CA LEU A 168 8.57 -3.81 3.66
C LEU A 168 8.97 -4.25 5.06
N LYS A 169 10.26 -4.53 5.26
CA LYS A 169 10.82 -4.87 6.57
C LYS A 169 12.17 -4.17 6.76
N HIS A 170 12.31 -3.51 7.90
CA HIS A 170 13.53 -2.86 8.38
C HIS A 170 14.14 -3.65 9.55
N HIS A 171 15.42 -3.43 9.83
CA HIS A 171 16.06 -4.00 11.01
C HIS A 171 15.43 -3.45 12.30
N SER A 172 15.51 -4.22 13.39
CA SER A 172 14.87 -3.84 14.68
C SER A 172 15.45 -2.59 15.34
N GLY A 173 16.67 -2.18 14.98
CA GLY A 173 17.34 -0.96 15.45
C GLY A 173 17.37 0.15 14.42
N ASP A 174 16.72 -0.02 13.28
CA ASP A 174 16.74 0.95 12.20
C ASP A 174 16.01 2.24 12.61
N PRO A 175 16.53 3.42 12.29
CA PRO A 175 15.86 4.70 12.54
C PRO A 175 14.44 4.79 12.01
N ILE A 176 14.13 4.12 10.89
CA ILE A 176 12.80 4.11 10.28
C ILE A 176 11.78 3.29 11.10
N SER A 177 12.24 2.47 12.04
CA SER A 177 11.38 1.54 12.79
C SER A 177 10.21 2.18 13.56
N TYR A 178 10.22 3.49 13.76
CA TYR A 178 9.13 4.24 14.41
C TYR A 178 8.00 4.64 13.44
N LEU A 179 8.20 4.56 12.12
CA LEU A 179 7.14 4.67 11.11
C LEU A 179 6.60 3.31 10.68
N GLY A 180 7.34 2.26 10.95
CA GLY A 180 7.00 0.89 10.58
C GLY A 180 8.27 0.06 10.43
N GLN A 181 8.56 -0.78 11.43
CA GLN A 181 9.65 -1.75 11.34
C GLN A 181 9.31 -2.81 10.28
N LYS A 182 8.05 -3.21 10.24
CA LYS A 182 7.47 -4.07 9.21
C LYS A 182 6.07 -3.61 8.87
N ALA A 183 5.73 -3.64 7.59
CA ALA A 183 4.38 -3.36 7.12
C ALA A 183 4.09 -4.25 5.91
N PHE A 184 2.93 -4.89 5.92
CA PHE A 184 2.47 -5.71 4.82
C PHE A 184 0.97 -5.55 4.63
N PHE A 185 0.58 -5.22 3.41
CA PHE A 185 -0.80 -5.17 2.97
C PHE A 185 -0.99 -6.15 1.82
N LEU A 186 -2.03 -6.92 1.88
CA LEU A 186 -2.41 -7.80 0.80
C LEU A 186 -3.93 -7.82 0.64
N ARG A 187 -4.41 -7.56 -0.56
CA ARG A 187 -5.71 -8.00 -1.02
C ARG A 187 -5.51 -9.07 -2.08
N LEU A 188 -5.94 -10.28 -1.81
CA LEU A 188 -5.86 -11.41 -2.73
C LEU A 188 -7.27 -11.81 -3.18
N VAL A 189 -7.54 -11.68 -4.46
CA VAL A 189 -8.71 -12.29 -5.10
C VAL A 189 -8.34 -13.74 -5.42
N ILE A 190 -8.96 -14.68 -4.72
CA ILE A 190 -8.70 -16.13 -4.86
C ILE A 190 -9.43 -16.69 -6.08
N ALA A 191 -10.64 -16.19 -6.35
CA ALA A 191 -11.43 -16.56 -7.50
C ALA A 191 -12.27 -15.37 -7.95
N ALA A 192 -12.33 -15.16 -9.26
CA ALA A 192 -13.14 -14.11 -9.87
C ALA A 192 -14.01 -14.69 -11.00
N PRO A 193 -15.07 -15.49 -10.68
CA PRO A 193 -15.99 -15.96 -11.69
C PRO A 193 -16.51 -14.81 -12.53
N SER A 194 -16.42 -14.99 -13.85
CA SER A 194 -16.65 -13.91 -14.82
C SER A 194 -17.39 -14.41 -16.04
N VAL A 195 -18.16 -13.53 -16.63
CA VAL A 195 -18.86 -13.76 -17.87
C VAL A 195 -18.75 -12.54 -18.77
N ALA A 196 -18.44 -12.78 -20.04
CA ALA A 196 -18.52 -11.77 -21.09
C ALA A 196 -19.52 -12.18 -22.16
N TYR A 197 -20.21 -11.20 -22.73
CA TYR A 197 -21.21 -11.39 -23.77
C TYR A 197 -20.95 -10.43 -24.93
N LYS A 198 -20.88 -10.97 -26.16
CA LYS A 198 -20.86 -10.18 -27.38
C LYS A 198 -22.25 -9.68 -27.73
N LEU A 199 -22.48 -8.37 -27.56
CA LEU A 199 -23.73 -7.70 -27.96
C LEU A 199 -23.84 -7.62 -29.47
N SER A 200 -22.71 -7.38 -30.15
CA SER A 200 -22.56 -7.33 -31.60
C SER A 200 -21.15 -7.81 -32.00
N ASP A 201 -20.84 -7.78 -33.28
CA ASP A 201 -19.49 -8.10 -33.76
C ASP A 201 -18.43 -7.10 -33.28
N THR A 202 -18.86 -5.90 -32.87
CA THR A 202 -17.96 -4.80 -32.44
C THR A 202 -18.10 -4.42 -30.97
N MET A 203 -19.10 -4.93 -30.24
CA MET A 203 -19.40 -4.52 -28.85
C MET A 203 -19.50 -5.71 -27.94
N SER A 204 -18.91 -5.60 -26.75
CA SER A 204 -18.98 -6.61 -25.70
C SER A 204 -19.16 -5.97 -24.33
N VAL A 205 -19.81 -6.69 -23.44
CA VAL A 205 -19.92 -6.37 -22.00
C VAL A 205 -19.44 -7.54 -21.19
N GLY A 206 -19.01 -7.27 -19.98
CA GLY A 206 -18.56 -8.32 -19.07
C GLY A 206 -18.74 -7.94 -17.62
N VAL A 207 -18.91 -8.95 -16.78
CA VAL A 207 -19.00 -8.82 -15.32
C VAL A 207 -18.12 -9.87 -14.69
N SER A 208 -17.47 -9.50 -13.59
CA SER A 208 -16.76 -10.44 -12.73
C SER A 208 -17.10 -10.17 -11.26
N VAL A 209 -17.10 -11.23 -10.45
CA VAL A 209 -17.29 -11.13 -8.99
C VAL A 209 -16.04 -11.69 -8.32
N GLY A 210 -15.29 -10.82 -7.68
CA GLY A 210 -14.08 -11.18 -6.94
C GLY A 210 -14.42 -11.73 -5.55
N LEU A 211 -13.92 -12.91 -5.23
CA LEU A 211 -13.98 -13.54 -3.92
C LEU A 211 -12.55 -13.70 -3.41
N GLY A 212 -12.27 -13.19 -2.23
CA GLY A 212 -10.89 -13.15 -1.76
C GLY A 212 -10.73 -12.91 -0.28
N LEU A 213 -9.52 -12.59 0.11
CA LEU A 213 -9.12 -12.27 1.47
C LEU A 213 -8.30 -10.97 1.50
N THR A 214 -8.26 -10.38 2.69
CA THR A 214 -7.39 -9.24 3.01
C THR A 214 -6.54 -9.58 4.23
N LEU A 215 -5.28 -9.15 4.21
CA LEU A 215 -4.34 -9.30 5.31
C LEU A 215 -3.61 -7.98 5.53
N PHE A 216 -3.47 -7.61 6.80
CA PHE A 216 -2.64 -6.49 7.24
C PHE A 216 -1.74 -6.93 8.39
N SER A 217 -0.41 -6.81 8.20
CA SER A 217 0.59 -7.02 9.24
C SER A 217 1.38 -5.74 9.45
N PHE A 218 1.52 -5.35 10.70
CA PHE A 218 2.19 -4.11 11.07
C PHE A 218 3.03 -4.29 12.33
N GLY A 219 4.25 -3.79 12.29
CA GLY A 219 5.12 -3.73 13.46
C GLY A 219 5.81 -2.38 13.51
N THR A 220 5.75 -1.69 14.67
CA THR A 220 6.35 -0.38 14.84
C THR A 220 6.90 -0.18 16.23
N ASN A 221 7.98 0.58 16.35
CA ASN A 221 8.42 1.14 17.61
C ASN A 221 7.65 2.44 17.91
N MET A 222 7.58 2.81 19.17
CA MET A 222 6.88 4.02 19.61
C MET A 222 7.78 4.84 20.51
N ARG A 223 7.86 6.14 20.21
CA ARG A 223 8.47 7.19 21.04
C ARG A 223 7.66 8.47 20.88
N THR A 224 7.78 9.41 21.79
CA THR A 224 6.94 10.60 21.76
C THR A 224 7.80 11.85 22.00
N PRO A 225 8.48 12.38 20.98
CA PRO A 225 9.22 13.65 21.06
C PRO A 225 8.22 14.81 21.15
N ASN A 226 7.80 15.15 22.37
CA ASN A 226 6.72 16.10 22.62
C ASN A 226 7.01 16.88 23.91
N THR A 227 6.53 18.12 23.97
CA THR A 227 6.75 19.06 25.07
C THR A 227 6.35 18.50 26.45
N MET A 228 5.24 17.76 26.52
CA MET A 228 4.78 17.22 27.81
C MET A 228 5.66 16.09 28.32
N VAL A 229 6.17 15.25 27.41
CA VAL A 229 7.12 14.18 27.78
C VAL A 229 8.45 14.80 28.23
N ALA A 230 8.95 15.81 27.53
CA ALA A 230 10.15 16.58 27.92
C ALA A 230 9.96 17.21 29.32
N LEU A 231 8.84 17.87 29.56
CA LEU A 231 8.52 18.48 30.86
C LEU A 231 8.50 17.43 31.99
N THR A 232 7.87 16.27 31.78
CA THR A 232 7.80 15.22 32.82
C THR A 232 9.18 14.63 33.10
N GLY A 233 10.02 14.44 32.09
CA GLY A 233 11.42 14.02 32.25
C GLY A 233 12.24 15.03 33.05
N ALA A 234 12.18 16.29 32.66
CA ALA A 234 12.88 17.39 33.32
C ALA A 234 12.44 17.59 34.78
N LEU A 235 11.14 17.49 35.07
CA LEU A 235 10.64 17.50 36.46
C LEU A 235 11.13 16.31 37.26
N GLY A 236 11.27 15.13 36.65
CA GLY A 236 11.85 13.96 37.27
C GLY A 236 13.30 14.21 37.69
N GLU A 237 14.12 14.73 36.81
CA GLU A 237 15.52 15.08 37.08
C GLU A 237 15.66 16.19 38.14
N ALA A 238 14.90 17.26 38.01
CA ALA A 238 14.96 18.41 38.93
C ALA A 238 14.49 18.07 40.35
N THR A 239 13.70 17.04 40.51
CA THR A 239 13.15 16.61 41.81
C THR A 239 13.82 15.35 42.36
N GLU A 240 14.91 14.89 41.76
CA GLU A 240 15.63 13.73 42.24
C GLU A 240 16.14 13.97 43.68
N GLY A 241 15.74 13.08 44.61
CA GLY A 241 16.08 13.19 46.03
C GLY A 241 15.24 14.18 46.85
N LEU A 242 14.26 14.89 46.25
CA LEU A 242 13.38 15.82 46.94
C LEU A 242 12.07 15.15 47.35
N GLU A 243 11.79 15.09 48.66
CA GLU A 243 10.46 14.74 49.16
C GLU A 243 9.65 16.02 49.37
N ILE A 244 8.53 16.18 48.63
CA ILE A 244 7.67 17.35 48.73
C ILE A 244 6.39 16.96 49.49
N PRO A 245 6.18 17.49 50.70
CA PRO A 245 4.90 17.33 51.40
C PRO A 245 3.81 18.13 50.66
N VAL A 246 2.74 17.46 50.27
CA VAL A 246 1.63 18.11 49.52
C VAL A 246 0.49 18.43 50.50
N ILE A 247 0.07 17.49 51.32
CA ILE A 247 -1.00 17.66 52.34
C ILE A 247 -0.69 16.74 53.51
N SER A 248 -0.38 17.30 54.67
CA SER A 248 -0.09 16.51 55.91
C SER A 248 1.04 15.48 55.70
N GLU A 249 0.72 14.20 55.79
CA GLU A 249 1.68 13.09 55.62
C GLU A 249 1.75 12.59 54.16
N LEU A 250 1.00 13.19 53.24
CA LEU A 250 1.02 12.81 51.83
C LEU A 250 2.18 13.52 51.13
N THR A 251 3.22 12.78 50.77
CA THR A 251 4.36 13.25 50.04
C THR A 251 4.37 12.72 48.62
N LEU A 252 4.88 13.52 47.69
CA LEU A 252 5.26 13.04 46.35
C LEU A 252 6.65 12.41 46.47
N PRO A 253 6.80 11.09 46.28
CA PRO A 253 8.10 10.46 46.37
C PRO A 253 9.01 10.85 45.21
N PRO A 254 10.31 11.10 45.47
CA PRO A 254 11.27 11.36 44.41
C PRO A 254 11.73 10.07 43.71
N PRO A 255 12.25 10.19 42.46
CA PRO A 255 12.10 11.36 41.62
C PRO A 255 10.68 11.45 41.09
N TRP A 256 10.17 12.66 40.87
CA TRP A 256 8.85 12.86 40.27
C TRP A 256 8.80 12.17 38.91
N PHE A 257 7.74 11.43 38.65
CA PHE A 257 7.60 10.58 37.48
C PHE A 257 8.74 9.53 37.33
N ASN A 258 9.46 9.25 38.42
CA ASN A 258 10.58 8.30 38.50
C ASN A 258 11.71 8.56 37.48
N GLY A 259 12.12 9.82 37.33
CA GLY A 259 13.07 10.25 36.33
C GLY A 259 12.48 10.46 34.95
N GLY A 260 11.19 10.12 34.81
CA GLY A 260 10.44 10.34 33.60
C GLY A 260 10.93 9.52 32.41
N MET A 261 10.04 9.38 31.45
CA MET A 261 10.37 8.92 30.11
C MET A 261 10.90 10.13 29.33
N THR A 262 12.04 10.03 28.66
CA THR A 262 12.54 11.12 27.82
C THR A 262 11.79 11.13 26.47
N PRO A 263 11.73 12.26 25.75
CA PRO A 263 11.05 12.38 24.47
C PRO A 263 11.56 11.40 23.41
N TYR A 264 12.84 11.05 23.48
CA TYR A 264 13.54 10.27 22.45
C TYR A 264 13.62 8.77 22.77
N GLU A 265 13.23 8.37 23.97
CA GLU A 265 13.26 6.98 24.39
C GLU A 265 12.11 6.17 23.77
N LYS A 266 12.41 4.90 23.53
CA LYS A 266 11.43 3.93 23.10
C LYS A 266 10.42 3.64 24.22
N ALA A 267 9.22 4.17 24.10
CA ALA A 267 8.10 3.90 25.02
C ALA A 267 7.59 2.46 24.92
N GLY A 268 7.66 1.88 23.73
CA GLY A 268 7.22 0.51 23.47
C GLY A 268 7.28 0.13 22.00
N SER A 269 6.70 -1.02 21.68
CA SER A 269 6.48 -1.48 20.32
C SER A 269 5.14 -2.20 20.18
N LEU A 270 4.54 -2.08 19.01
CA LEU A 270 3.34 -2.80 18.60
C LEU A 270 3.70 -3.79 17.50
N GLU A 271 3.21 -5.01 17.63
CA GLU A 271 3.13 -6.01 16.56
C GLU A 271 1.67 -6.39 16.38
N LEU A 272 1.21 -6.45 15.13
CA LEU A 272 -0.17 -6.71 14.75
C LEU A 272 -0.19 -7.61 13.51
N LEU A 273 -1.08 -8.60 13.51
CA LEU A 273 -1.47 -9.36 12.33
C LEU A 273 -2.97 -9.57 12.36
N VAL A 274 -3.67 -9.05 11.36
CA VAL A 274 -5.12 -9.14 11.23
C VAL A 274 -5.50 -9.58 9.82
N GLU A 275 -6.54 -10.38 9.71
CA GLU A 275 -6.98 -10.99 8.45
C GLU A 275 -8.51 -10.96 8.34
N ASP A 276 -9.00 -10.84 7.10
CA ASP A 276 -10.39 -11.07 6.73
C ASP A 276 -10.40 -12.10 5.61
N TYR A 277 -10.90 -13.28 5.88
CA TYR A 277 -10.88 -14.41 4.94
C TYR A 277 -11.99 -14.38 3.89
N PHE A 278 -12.90 -13.42 3.94
CA PHE A 278 -13.99 -13.34 2.99
C PHE A 278 -14.33 -11.91 2.58
N THR A 279 -13.68 -11.45 1.54
CA THR A 279 -13.95 -10.15 0.92
C THR A 279 -14.54 -10.31 -0.46
N THR A 280 -15.44 -9.42 -0.85
CA THR A 280 -16.09 -9.44 -2.15
C THR A 280 -15.89 -8.13 -2.90
N SER A 281 -15.86 -8.22 -4.22
CA SER A 281 -15.88 -7.06 -5.12
C SER A 281 -16.49 -7.46 -6.45
N TYR A 282 -16.82 -6.48 -7.29
CA TYR A 282 -17.25 -6.76 -8.66
C TYR A 282 -16.62 -5.80 -9.65
N ASN A 283 -16.43 -6.27 -10.88
CA ASN A 283 -15.97 -5.46 -12.01
C ASN A 283 -17.02 -5.52 -13.11
N ILE A 284 -17.29 -4.38 -13.73
CA ILE A 284 -18.18 -4.26 -14.88
C ILE A 284 -17.37 -3.63 -16.02
N GLY A 285 -17.35 -4.32 -17.15
CA GLY A 285 -16.54 -3.91 -18.30
C GLY A 285 -17.36 -3.72 -19.56
N PHE A 286 -16.89 -2.81 -20.41
CA PHE A 286 -17.37 -2.55 -21.75
C PHE A 286 -16.18 -2.50 -22.71
N LEU A 287 -16.34 -3.09 -23.90
CA LEU A 287 -15.36 -3.06 -24.98
C LEU A 287 -16.09 -2.77 -26.29
N TRP A 288 -15.59 -1.78 -27.04
CA TRP A 288 -16.07 -1.42 -28.35
C TRP A 288 -14.89 -1.41 -29.35
N GLU A 289 -14.93 -2.29 -30.31
CA GLU A 289 -13.91 -2.48 -31.35
C GLU A 289 -14.56 -2.39 -32.73
N PRO A 290 -14.86 -1.15 -33.21
CA PRO A 290 -15.55 -0.94 -34.50
C PRO A 290 -14.69 -1.36 -35.67
N GLU A 291 -13.37 -1.26 -35.55
CA GLU A 291 -12.40 -1.58 -36.58
C GLU A 291 -11.16 -2.27 -35.96
N PRO A 292 -10.47 -3.15 -36.67
CA PRO A 292 -9.29 -3.85 -36.16
C PRO A 292 -8.15 -2.93 -35.68
N TRP A 293 -8.12 -1.70 -36.15
CA TRP A 293 -7.10 -0.72 -35.82
C TRP A 293 -7.46 0.15 -34.61
N PHE A 294 -8.73 0.15 -34.16
CA PHE A 294 -9.20 0.99 -33.06
C PHE A 294 -10.08 0.20 -32.09
N ALA A 295 -9.84 0.34 -30.80
CA ALA A 295 -10.77 -0.06 -29.76
C ALA A 295 -10.86 0.98 -28.65
N PHE A 296 -12.01 1.00 -27.97
CA PHE A 296 -12.26 1.73 -26.75
C PHE A 296 -12.76 0.74 -25.69
N GLY A 297 -12.24 0.87 -24.46
CA GLY A 297 -12.66 0.07 -23.31
C GLY A 297 -13.00 0.96 -22.13
N ALA A 298 -13.90 0.48 -21.30
CA ALA A 298 -14.19 1.08 -20.00
C ALA A 298 -14.41 -0.03 -18.96
N CYS A 299 -13.92 0.18 -17.74
CA CYS A 299 -14.10 -0.74 -16.63
C CYS A 299 -14.33 0.02 -15.33
N TYR A 300 -15.34 -0.39 -14.58
CA TYR A 300 -15.56 0.00 -13.19
C TYR A 300 -15.24 -1.19 -12.29
N GLN A 301 -14.45 -0.95 -11.27
CA GLN A 301 -14.13 -1.87 -10.19
C GLN A 301 -14.72 -1.32 -8.90
N SER A 302 -15.55 -2.11 -8.21
CA SER A 302 -16.21 -1.66 -6.98
C SER A 302 -15.22 -1.50 -5.84
N GLU A 303 -15.55 -0.63 -4.91
CA GLU A 303 -14.99 -0.68 -3.56
C GLU A 303 -15.23 -2.05 -2.91
N SER A 304 -14.45 -2.33 -1.86
CA SER A 304 -14.60 -3.55 -1.07
C SER A 304 -14.27 -3.26 0.39
N GLU A 305 -15.30 -3.20 1.21
CA GLU A 305 -15.14 -3.09 2.65
C GLU A 305 -14.59 -4.40 3.23
N THR A 306 -13.69 -4.29 4.21
CA THR A 306 -13.09 -5.40 4.93
C THR A 306 -12.99 -5.07 6.42
N THR A 307 -13.29 -6.06 7.25
CA THR A 307 -13.10 -6.01 8.71
C THR A 307 -12.19 -7.15 9.10
N MET A 308 -10.93 -6.81 9.31
CA MET A 308 -9.88 -7.75 9.66
C MET A 308 -9.81 -7.91 11.16
N GLU A 309 -9.72 -9.14 11.65
CA GLU A 309 -9.53 -9.47 13.06
C GLU A 309 -8.27 -10.32 13.24
N GLY A 310 -7.61 -10.19 14.37
CA GLY A 310 -6.43 -10.99 14.66
C GLY A 310 -5.70 -10.56 15.92
N ASP A 311 -4.46 -11.00 16.06
CA ASP A 311 -3.70 -10.87 17.29
C ASP A 311 -2.80 -9.62 17.27
N TYR A 312 -2.65 -9.01 18.44
CA TYR A 312 -1.64 -7.99 18.67
C TYR A 312 -0.79 -8.30 19.90
N LYS A 313 0.40 -7.68 19.92
CA LYS A 313 1.30 -7.65 21.06
C LYS A 313 1.89 -6.24 21.22
N PHE A 314 1.57 -5.60 22.35
CA PHE A 314 2.28 -4.42 22.83
C PHE A 314 3.41 -4.84 23.77
N THR A 315 4.64 -4.40 23.52
CA THR A 315 5.77 -4.57 24.44
C THR A 315 6.19 -3.20 24.94
N TYR A 316 6.32 -3.02 26.24
CA TYR A 316 6.60 -1.73 26.87
C TYR A 316 8.08 -1.54 27.16
N GLY A 317 8.58 -0.34 26.90
CA GLY A 317 9.94 0.08 27.23
C GLY A 317 10.17 0.13 28.74
N HIS A 318 11.42 0.02 29.14
CA HIS A 318 11.81 -0.01 30.56
C HIS A 318 11.40 1.28 31.29
N GLU A 319 11.68 2.44 30.72
CA GLU A 319 11.38 3.74 31.33
C GLU A 319 9.87 3.99 31.43
N PHE A 320 9.10 3.57 30.40
CA PHE A 320 7.65 3.60 30.50
C PHE A 320 7.13 2.74 31.66
N GLN A 321 7.65 1.53 31.84
CA GLN A 321 7.29 0.66 32.97
C GLN A 321 7.64 1.29 34.33
N ARG A 322 8.82 1.96 34.43
CA ARG A 322 9.22 2.71 35.65
C ARG A 322 8.23 3.81 35.97
N THR A 323 7.79 4.58 34.97
CA THR A 323 6.77 5.63 35.11
C THR A 323 5.45 5.07 35.63
N VAL A 324 5.02 3.92 35.12
CA VAL A 324 3.80 3.23 35.60
C VAL A 324 3.96 2.78 37.06
N VAL A 325 5.08 2.17 37.42
CA VAL A 325 5.37 1.73 38.81
C VAL A 325 5.37 2.90 39.78
N TYR A 326 5.88 4.05 39.37
CA TYR A 326 5.89 5.27 40.18
C TYR A 326 4.49 5.65 40.66
N LEU A 327 3.47 5.57 39.78
CA LEU A 327 2.07 5.88 40.14
C LEU A 327 1.49 4.95 41.18
N GLY A 328 2.07 3.79 41.43
CA GLY A 328 1.69 2.86 42.45
C GLY A 328 2.41 3.06 43.80
N ARG A 329 3.40 3.97 43.91
CA ARG A 329 4.27 4.05 45.10
C ARG A 329 3.67 4.74 46.31
N SER A 330 2.72 5.65 46.16
CA SER A 330 2.14 6.38 47.26
C SER A 330 0.61 6.49 47.18
N PRO A 331 -0.08 6.71 48.28
CA PRO A 331 -1.53 6.95 48.25
C PRO A 331 -1.93 8.14 47.40
N LEU A 332 -1.11 9.20 47.35
CA LEU A 332 -1.37 10.38 46.52
C LEU A 332 -1.28 10.05 45.04
N THR A 333 -0.20 9.36 44.61
CA THR A 333 -0.04 8.98 43.19
C THR A 333 -1.10 7.98 42.75
N LEU A 334 -1.56 7.08 43.64
CA LEU A 334 -2.68 6.19 43.37
C LEU A 334 -4.02 6.95 43.21
N ILE A 335 -4.27 8.00 43.99
CA ILE A 335 -5.44 8.86 43.83
C ILE A 335 -5.39 9.54 42.47
N ILE A 336 -4.25 10.12 42.09
CA ILE A 336 -4.04 10.74 40.78
C ILE A 336 -4.27 9.73 39.68
N ALA A 337 -3.68 8.53 39.77
CA ALA A 337 -3.87 7.47 38.80
C ALA A 337 -5.35 7.09 38.64
N GLY A 338 -6.07 7.00 39.74
CA GLY A 338 -7.52 6.72 39.75
C GLY A 338 -8.34 7.83 39.08
N MET A 339 -8.03 9.11 39.38
CA MET A 339 -8.75 10.26 38.82
C MET A 339 -8.60 10.36 37.30
N PHE A 340 -7.45 10.01 36.76
CA PHE A 340 -7.14 10.13 35.34
C PHE A 340 -7.16 8.79 34.58
N ASP A 341 -7.63 7.72 35.22
CA ASP A 341 -7.63 6.36 34.63
C ASP A 341 -6.24 5.91 34.15
N LEU A 342 -5.18 6.25 34.89
CA LEU A 342 -3.80 5.88 34.56
C LEU A 342 -3.47 4.48 35.05
N PRO A 343 -2.58 3.73 34.37
CA PRO A 343 -2.06 2.48 34.90
C PRO A 343 -1.13 2.77 36.08
N TYR A 344 -1.21 1.93 37.12
CA TYR A 344 -0.35 2.00 38.30
C TYR A 344 0.35 0.66 38.61
N GLN A 345 0.13 -0.32 37.78
CA GLN A 345 0.82 -1.60 37.77
C GLN A 345 1.41 -1.84 36.42
N ALA A 346 2.73 -1.83 36.33
CA ALA A 346 3.43 -2.06 35.07
C ALA A 346 3.33 -3.52 34.64
N VAL A 347 3.15 -3.73 33.37
CA VAL A 347 3.26 -5.03 32.72
C VAL A 347 4.31 -4.96 31.62
N PRO A 348 5.12 -6.01 31.39
CA PRO A 348 6.14 -5.97 30.33
C PRO A 348 5.52 -6.00 28.94
N PHE A 349 4.33 -6.56 28.80
CA PHE A 349 3.59 -6.61 27.53
C PHE A 349 2.08 -6.76 27.76
N GLN A 350 1.30 -6.37 26.75
CA GLN A 350 -0.13 -6.70 26.63
C GLN A 350 -0.36 -7.44 25.31
N LYS A 351 -1.20 -8.47 25.36
CA LYS A 351 -1.63 -9.23 24.17
C LYS A 351 -3.15 -9.34 24.19
N GLY A 352 -3.74 -9.45 23.02
CA GLY A 352 -5.16 -9.61 22.84
C GLY A 352 -5.53 -9.61 21.36
N THR A 353 -6.79 -9.34 21.09
CA THR A 353 -7.32 -9.25 19.74
C THR A 353 -7.49 -7.79 19.31
N ALA A 354 -7.22 -7.53 18.03
CA ALA A 354 -7.43 -6.23 17.42
C ALA A 354 -8.32 -6.37 16.18
N THR A 355 -9.04 -5.30 15.88
CA THR A 355 -9.89 -5.18 14.69
C THR A 355 -9.45 -3.97 13.89
N VAL A 356 -9.31 -4.15 12.56
CA VAL A 356 -9.03 -3.08 11.60
C VAL A 356 -10.10 -3.11 10.53
N THR A 357 -10.85 -2.03 10.40
CA THR A 357 -11.83 -1.86 9.31
C THR A 357 -11.28 -0.87 8.29
N MET A 358 -11.29 -1.25 7.02
CA MET A 358 -10.90 -0.39 5.91
C MET A 358 -11.69 -0.72 4.65
N THR A 359 -11.72 0.23 3.71
CA THR A 359 -12.38 0.05 2.42
C THR A 359 -11.34 0.12 1.30
N TRP A 360 -11.20 -0.95 0.53
CA TRP A 360 -10.40 -0.92 -0.69
C TRP A 360 -11.07 -0.01 -1.71
N PRO A 361 -10.33 0.91 -2.34
CA PRO A 361 -10.92 1.95 -3.18
C PRO A 361 -11.59 1.41 -4.43
N ALA A 362 -12.66 2.09 -4.86
CA ALA A 362 -13.24 1.91 -6.18
C ALA A 362 -12.29 2.44 -7.26
N ARG A 363 -12.40 1.90 -8.48
CA ARG A 363 -11.60 2.35 -9.64
C ARG A 363 -12.45 2.48 -10.89
N LEU A 364 -12.11 3.47 -11.71
CA LEU A 364 -12.69 3.68 -13.02
C LEU A 364 -11.56 3.81 -14.05
N GLN A 365 -11.64 3.03 -15.11
CA GLN A 365 -10.63 2.97 -16.16
C GLN A 365 -11.26 3.18 -17.52
N PHE A 366 -10.64 4.01 -18.36
CA PHE A 366 -10.96 4.20 -19.76
C PHE A 366 -9.72 3.96 -20.59
N GLY A 367 -9.84 3.15 -21.62
CA GLY A 367 -8.69 2.82 -22.47
C GLY A 367 -8.98 2.98 -23.95
N ILE A 368 -7.93 3.24 -24.69
CA ILE A 368 -7.92 3.22 -26.16
C ILE A 368 -6.79 2.34 -26.67
N LYS A 369 -7.07 1.66 -27.78
CA LYS A 369 -6.07 0.91 -28.56
C LYS A 369 -6.03 1.48 -29.96
N LEU A 370 -4.83 1.74 -30.48
CA LEU A 370 -4.54 2.16 -31.85
C LEU A 370 -3.54 1.21 -32.49
N ARG A 371 -3.91 0.60 -33.61
CA ARG A 371 -3.05 -0.32 -34.40
C ARG A 371 -2.91 0.18 -35.82
N PRO A 372 -2.08 1.23 -36.08
CA PRO A 372 -1.95 1.84 -37.39
C PRO A 372 -1.44 0.86 -38.48
N ILE A 373 -0.63 -0.10 -38.07
CA ILE A 373 -0.17 -1.22 -38.90
C ILE A 373 -0.22 -2.50 -38.06
N LYS A 374 -0.27 -3.67 -38.68
CA LYS A 374 -0.40 -4.96 -37.99
C LYS A 374 0.70 -5.23 -36.96
N GLN A 375 1.87 -4.67 -37.16
CA GLN A 375 3.06 -4.88 -36.33
C GLN A 375 3.14 -3.93 -35.13
N VAL A 376 2.40 -2.82 -35.11
CA VAL A 376 2.54 -1.78 -34.10
C VAL A 376 1.19 -1.48 -33.47
N THR A 377 1.12 -1.60 -32.12
CA THR A 377 -0.05 -1.24 -31.35
C THR A 377 0.35 -0.24 -30.26
N PHE A 378 -0.39 0.85 -30.17
CA PHE A 378 -0.33 1.82 -29.08
C PHE A 378 -1.54 1.66 -28.19
N THR A 379 -1.35 1.75 -26.88
CA THR A 379 -2.42 1.75 -25.89
C THR A 379 -2.26 2.95 -24.97
N CYS A 380 -3.39 3.49 -24.51
CA CYS A 380 -3.40 4.56 -23.50
C CYS A 380 -4.64 4.37 -22.63
N ASP A 381 -4.45 4.34 -21.33
CA ASP A 381 -5.53 4.26 -20.37
C ASP A 381 -5.53 5.49 -19.46
N ALA A 382 -6.72 5.97 -19.08
CA ALA A 382 -6.95 6.94 -18.03
C ALA A 382 -7.56 6.21 -16.82
N ASN A 383 -6.91 6.30 -15.69
CA ASN A 383 -7.24 5.57 -14.47
C ASN A 383 -7.61 6.54 -13.35
N TRP A 384 -8.76 6.31 -12.72
CA TRP A 384 -9.19 7.00 -11.50
C TRP A 384 -9.29 5.99 -10.35
N THR A 385 -8.84 6.41 -9.16
CA THR A 385 -8.93 5.60 -7.93
C THR A 385 -9.44 6.46 -6.79
N ASP A 386 -10.43 5.95 -6.05
CA ASP A 386 -11.11 6.59 -4.92
C ASP A 386 -10.31 6.42 -3.62
N TRP A 387 -9.16 7.09 -3.50
CA TRP A 387 -8.32 7.00 -2.30
C TRP A 387 -8.90 7.74 -1.10
N GLU A 388 -9.90 8.61 -1.27
CA GLU A 388 -10.64 9.21 -0.13
C GLU A 388 -11.33 8.15 0.75
N ALA A 389 -11.47 6.92 0.26
CA ALA A 389 -11.87 5.76 1.05
C ALA A 389 -10.91 5.44 2.21
N TRP A 390 -9.69 6.03 2.21
CA TRP A 390 -8.68 5.88 3.27
C TRP A 390 -8.44 7.18 4.05
N PRO A 391 -9.42 7.68 4.84
CA PRO A 391 -9.26 8.89 5.64
C PRO A 391 -8.33 8.69 6.83
N GLU A 392 -8.35 7.51 7.43
CA GLU A 392 -7.53 7.15 8.59
C GLU A 392 -7.33 5.62 8.67
N LEU A 393 -6.22 5.21 9.27
CA LEU A 393 -6.04 3.83 9.74
C LEU A 393 -6.49 3.78 11.20
N LYS A 394 -7.53 3.03 11.50
CA LYS A 394 -8.04 2.81 12.84
C LYS A 394 -7.83 1.36 13.26
N ILE A 395 -7.16 1.18 14.40
CA ILE A 395 -6.94 -0.14 15.02
C ILE A 395 -7.65 -0.11 16.37
N ASP A 396 -8.66 -0.95 16.55
CA ASP A 396 -9.39 -1.11 17.81
C ASP A 396 -8.89 -2.36 18.56
N PHE A 397 -8.61 -2.22 19.87
CA PHE A 397 -8.11 -3.28 20.75
C PHE A 397 -9.19 -3.74 21.72
N ASP A 398 -9.18 -5.02 22.07
CA ASP A 398 -10.11 -5.65 23.03
C ASP A 398 -10.02 -5.06 24.44
N GLN A 399 -8.85 -4.51 24.82
CA GLN A 399 -8.58 -3.95 26.15
C GLN A 399 -7.96 -2.56 26.09
N LYS A 400 -7.94 -1.85 27.23
CA LYS A 400 -7.27 -0.56 27.37
C LYS A 400 -5.75 -0.75 27.33
N ILE A 401 -5.06 -0.09 26.41
CA ILE A 401 -3.60 -0.13 26.26
C ILE A 401 -2.97 0.87 27.24
N GLN A 402 -1.99 0.43 28.05
CA GLN A 402 -1.37 1.28 29.07
C GLN A 402 -0.78 2.55 28.50
N LEU A 403 -0.09 2.47 27.36
CA LEU A 403 0.50 3.62 26.68
C LEU A 403 -0.57 4.65 26.27
N PHE A 404 -1.73 4.21 25.76
CA PHE A 404 -2.80 5.11 25.34
C PHE A 404 -3.56 5.73 26.52
N ARG A 405 -3.59 5.07 27.67
CA ARG A 405 -4.10 5.67 28.92
C ARG A 405 -3.24 6.87 29.32
N PHE A 406 -1.91 6.78 29.19
CA PHE A 406 -1.01 7.93 29.38
C PHE A 406 -1.18 9.00 28.30
N ALA A 407 -1.25 8.61 27.05
CA ALA A 407 -1.39 9.53 25.92
C ALA A 407 -2.65 10.41 26.02
N ARG A 408 -3.71 9.95 26.70
CA ARG A 408 -4.90 10.75 27.00
C ARG A 408 -4.61 11.97 27.87
N MET A 409 -3.70 11.86 28.83
CA MET A 409 -3.27 13.04 29.61
C MET A 409 -2.56 14.09 28.74
N MET A 410 -1.93 13.64 27.66
CA MET A 410 -1.21 14.48 26.71
C MET A 410 -2.10 14.93 25.53
N GLY A 411 -3.43 14.77 25.66
CA GLY A 411 -4.36 15.24 24.63
C GLY A 411 -4.80 14.21 23.58
N TYR A 412 -4.40 12.95 23.69
CA TYR A 412 -4.89 11.91 22.80
C TYR A 412 -6.37 11.61 23.04
N GLN A 413 -7.24 12.02 22.12
CA GLN A 413 -8.69 12.02 22.33
C GLN A 413 -9.40 10.73 21.85
N ARG A 414 -8.74 9.85 21.10
CA ARG A 414 -9.37 8.66 20.48
C ARG A 414 -9.68 7.52 21.44
N GLY A 415 -9.31 7.66 22.71
CA GLY A 415 -9.58 6.69 23.76
C GLY A 415 -8.46 5.65 23.94
N PRO A 416 -8.48 4.90 25.08
CA PRO A 416 -7.40 4.00 25.42
C PRO A 416 -7.45 2.63 24.72
N LYS A 417 -8.48 2.39 23.93
CA LYS A 417 -8.69 1.14 23.18
C LYS A 417 -8.46 1.28 21.68
N SER A 418 -8.14 2.47 21.16
CA SER A 418 -8.00 2.69 19.74
C SER A 418 -6.70 3.42 19.41
N MET A 419 -6.04 2.98 18.36
CA MET A 419 -4.94 3.71 17.70
C MET A 419 -5.47 4.24 16.37
N VAL A 420 -5.27 5.54 16.12
CA VAL A 420 -5.69 6.17 14.87
C VAL A 420 -4.51 6.90 14.26
N VAL A 421 -4.22 6.57 13.01
CA VAL A 421 -3.24 7.26 12.17
C VAL A 421 -4.02 7.99 11.07
N PRO A 422 -4.07 9.33 11.07
CA PRO A 422 -4.78 10.09 10.05
C PRO A 422 -4.00 10.00 8.73
N TRP A 423 -4.61 9.40 7.72
CA TRP A 423 -4.04 9.32 6.38
C TRP A 423 -4.51 10.46 5.49
N GLY A 424 -5.83 10.67 5.39
CA GLY A 424 -6.43 11.76 4.62
C GLY A 424 -6.10 11.69 3.14
N TYR A 425 -6.02 10.46 2.57
CA TYR A 425 -5.63 10.29 1.18
C TYR A 425 -6.61 10.95 0.22
N GLU A 426 -6.12 11.36 -0.94
CA GLU A 426 -6.88 12.09 -1.96
C GLU A 426 -7.06 11.26 -3.22
N ASN A 427 -8.20 11.44 -3.89
CA ASN A 427 -8.53 10.78 -5.15
C ASN A 427 -7.53 11.10 -6.24
N THR A 428 -7.27 10.12 -7.10
CA THR A 428 -6.21 10.26 -8.10
C THR A 428 -6.67 9.97 -9.52
N TRP A 429 -6.07 10.69 -10.49
CA TRP A 429 -6.11 10.38 -11.90
C TRP A 429 -4.72 10.23 -12.45
N HIS A 430 -4.47 9.20 -13.24
CA HIS A 430 -3.23 9.08 -14.00
C HIS A 430 -3.45 8.49 -15.39
N LEU A 431 -2.48 8.68 -16.26
CA LEU A 431 -2.46 8.12 -17.60
C LEU A 431 -1.41 7.01 -17.68
N SER A 432 -1.72 5.95 -18.40
CA SER A 432 -0.82 4.84 -18.69
C SER A 432 -0.62 4.72 -20.19
N TYR A 433 0.59 4.40 -20.63
CA TYR A 433 0.96 4.30 -22.04
C TYR A 433 1.65 2.99 -22.33
N GLY A 434 1.23 2.33 -23.41
CA GLY A 434 1.83 1.10 -23.89
C GLY A 434 2.16 1.15 -25.38
N LEU A 435 3.29 0.56 -25.73
CA LEU A 435 3.73 0.33 -27.11
C LEU A 435 4.05 -1.16 -27.29
N GLU A 436 3.38 -1.80 -28.23
CA GLU A 436 3.68 -3.17 -28.63
C GLU A 436 4.16 -3.21 -30.08
N ILE A 437 5.26 -3.93 -30.32
CA ILE A 437 5.85 -4.13 -31.65
C ILE A 437 6.02 -5.63 -31.87
N LYS A 438 5.48 -6.13 -33.01
CA LYS A 438 5.63 -7.52 -33.47
C LYS A 438 6.53 -7.54 -34.71
N PRO A 439 7.87 -7.57 -34.55
CA PRO A 439 8.80 -7.60 -35.69
C PRO A 439 8.62 -8.87 -36.52
N ILE A 440 8.27 -9.97 -35.90
CA ILE A 440 7.89 -11.24 -36.51
C ILE A 440 6.74 -11.87 -35.71
N ASP A 441 6.01 -12.81 -36.31
CA ASP A 441 4.81 -13.41 -35.66
C ASP A 441 5.13 -14.13 -34.33
N LYS A 442 6.37 -14.57 -34.13
CA LYS A 442 6.79 -15.29 -32.92
C LYS A 442 7.34 -14.41 -31.81
N ILE A 443 7.65 -13.15 -32.07
CA ILE A 443 8.25 -12.25 -31.08
C ILE A 443 7.41 -10.99 -30.96
N THR A 444 7.10 -10.65 -29.73
CA THR A 444 6.41 -9.42 -29.34
C THR A 444 7.30 -8.65 -28.38
N LEU A 445 7.61 -7.41 -28.71
CA LEU A 445 8.32 -6.48 -27.83
C LEU A 445 7.32 -5.48 -27.26
N ARG A 446 7.45 -5.13 -25.99
CA ARG A 446 6.56 -4.20 -25.30
C ARG A 446 7.34 -3.18 -24.51
N LEU A 447 6.85 -1.95 -24.50
CA LEU A 447 7.32 -0.87 -23.65
C LEU A 447 6.12 -0.21 -22.99
N GLY A 448 6.24 0.11 -21.73
CA GLY A 448 5.21 0.75 -20.92
C GLY A 448 5.76 1.92 -20.13
N TYR A 449 4.94 2.94 -19.97
CA TYR A 449 5.21 4.08 -19.09
C TYR A 449 3.95 4.47 -18.33
N GLU A 450 4.05 4.58 -17.03
CA GLU A 450 2.94 4.90 -16.16
C GLU A 450 3.40 5.86 -15.06
N PRO A 451 3.21 7.19 -15.26
CA PRO A 451 3.41 8.17 -14.21
C PRO A 451 2.25 8.10 -13.23
N ARG A 452 2.57 7.91 -11.97
CA ARG A 452 1.62 7.87 -10.85
C ARG A 452 1.97 8.95 -9.84
N PRO A 453 1.17 9.98 -9.71
CA PRO A 453 1.28 10.98 -8.67
C PRO A 453 0.83 10.42 -7.30
N THR A 454 1.24 10.97 -6.17
CA THR A 454 0.89 10.46 -4.84
C THR A 454 -0.56 10.75 -4.45
N SER A 455 -1.19 9.85 -3.71
CA SER A 455 -2.48 10.09 -3.01
C SER A 455 -2.28 10.63 -1.61
N VAL A 456 -1.03 10.67 -1.12
CA VAL A 456 -0.69 11.05 0.25
C VAL A 456 -0.48 12.56 0.31
N PRO A 457 -1.26 13.31 1.11
CA PRO A 457 -1.03 14.74 1.31
C PRO A 457 0.37 15.02 1.86
N ASP A 458 0.94 16.17 1.50
CA ASP A 458 2.31 16.54 1.89
C ASP A 458 2.52 16.61 3.40
N ASP A 459 1.46 16.95 4.15
CA ASP A 459 1.46 17.07 5.61
C ASP A 459 1.18 15.75 6.34
N LYS A 460 1.08 14.63 5.65
CA LYS A 460 0.78 13.33 6.24
C LYS A 460 1.97 12.38 6.23
N PHE A 461 2.04 11.59 7.31
CA PHE A 461 2.94 10.46 7.44
C PHE A 461 2.14 9.16 7.46
N GLY A 462 2.65 8.16 6.78
CA GLY A 462 2.12 6.82 6.84
C GLY A 462 3.24 5.79 6.98
N PRO A 463 2.92 4.55 7.34
CA PRO A 463 3.90 3.46 7.37
C PRO A 463 4.54 3.19 6.01
N MET A 464 3.89 3.65 4.96
CA MET A 464 4.38 3.60 3.58
C MET A 464 4.27 5.00 2.94
N PRO A 465 5.21 5.91 3.21
CA PRO A 465 5.25 7.20 2.54
C PRO A 465 5.66 6.96 1.09
N ILE A 466 4.69 6.89 0.20
CA ILE A 466 4.90 6.76 -1.24
C ILE A 466 4.67 8.13 -1.86
N ASN A 467 5.71 8.68 -2.43
CA ASN A 467 5.67 9.92 -3.19
C ASN A 467 5.22 9.65 -4.65
N ASP A 468 5.17 10.69 -5.46
CA ASP A 468 4.99 10.54 -6.90
C ASP A 468 5.92 9.46 -7.43
N MET A 469 5.45 8.65 -8.37
CA MET A 469 6.26 7.60 -8.95
C MET A 469 6.12 7.53 -10.47
N GLU A 470 7.17 7.05 -11.11
CA GLU A 470 7.20 6.73 -12.52
C GLU A 470 7.53 5.25 -12.72
N ILE A 471 6.72 4.57 -13.49
CA ILE A 471 6.91 3.14 -13.78
C ILE A 471 7.34 3.00 -15.22
N PHE A 472 8.56 2.51 -15.43
CA PHE A 472 9.11 2.17 -16.73
C PHE A 472 9.10 0.65 -16.89
N SER A 473 8.50 0.14 -17.94
CA SER A 473 8.35 -1.30 -18.15
C SER A 473 8.84 -1.70 -19.53
N ALA A 474 9.47 -2.86 -19.60
CA ALA A 474 9.86 -3.49 -20.84
C ALA A 474 9.54 -4.98 -20.81
N GLY A 475 9.05 -5.52 -21.90
CA GLY A 475 8.68 -6.93 -21.97
C GLY A 475 8.93 -7.57 -23.32
N ILE A 476 9.08 -8.88 -23.30
CA ILE A 476 9.19 -9.73 -24.48
C ILE A 476 8.20 -10.89 -24.38
N GLY A 477 7.40 -11.08 -25.43
CA GLY A 477 6.55 -12.24 -25.63
C GLY A 477 7.12 -13.15 -26.71
N ILE A 478 7.17 -14.45 -26.44
CA ILE A 478 7.71 -15.47 -27.33
C ILE A 478 6.64 -16.53 -27.56
N VAL A 479 6.23 -16.72 -28.81
CA VAL A 479 5.35 -17.82 -29.22
C VAL A 479 6.19 -19.07 -29.43
N VAL A 480 5.96 -20.08 -28.61
CA VAL A 480 6.66 -21.38 -28.66
C VAL A 480 5.99 -22.33 -29.65
N GLU A 481 4.65 -22.37 -29.60
CA GLU A 481 3.83 -23.17 -30.51
C GLU A 481 2.78 -22.31 -31.19
N ASP A 482 2.74 -22.31 -32.52
CA ASP A 482 1.87 -21.44 -33.33
C ASP A 482 0.38 -21.89 -33.31
N HIS A 483 0.10 -23.14 -32.94
CA HIS A 483 -1.23 -23.70 -32.95
C HIS A 483 -1.75 -24.03 -31.53
N PRO A 484 -3.04 -23.82 -31.29
CA PRO A 484 -3.66 -24.26 -30.04
C PRO A 484 -3.49 -25.79 -29.87
N LYS A 485 -3.23 -26.21 -28.65
CA LYS A 485 -3.13 -27.64 -28.33
C LYS A 485 -4.52 -28.31 -28.35
N PRO A 486 -4.60 -29.62 -28.63
CA PRO A 486 -5.84 -30.35 -28.45
C PRO A 486 -6.30 -30.24 -26.99
N LYS A 487 -7.63 -30.17 -26.77
CA LYS A 487 -8.20 -30.08 -25.40
C LYS A 487 -7.69 -31.23 -24.52
N PRO A 488 -7.27 -30.97 -23.30
CA PRO A 488 -6.77 -32.02 -22.41
C PRO A 488 -7.89 -32.98 -22.01
N HIS A 489 -7.62 -34.26 -22.02
CA HIS A 489 -8.53 -35.28 -21.53
C HIS A 489 -8.21 -35.60 -20.06
N GLY A 490 -9.03 -35.07 -19.15
CA GLY A 490 -8.89 -35.27 -17.71
C GLY A 490 -7.68 -34.59 -17.10
N MET A 491 -7.51 -34.75 -15.80
CA MET A 491 -6.44 -34.11 -15.01
C MET A 491 -5.03 -34.49 -15.49
N HIS A 492 -4.81 -35.76 -15.87
CA HIS A 492 -3.52 -36.22 -16.35
C HIS A 492 -3.13 -35.55 -17.69
N GLY A 493 -4.07 -35.39 -18.61
CA GLY A 493 -3.85 -34.67 -19.87
C GLY A 493 -3.53 -33.20 -19.64
N LEU A 494 -4.22 -32.54 -18.70
CA LEU A 494 -3.96 -31.17 -18.29
C LEU A 494 -2.55 -31.02 -17.71
N MET A 495 -2.18 -31.88 -16.76
CA MET A 495 -0.84 -31.85 -16.12
C MET A 495 0.29 -32.03 -17.14
N LYS A 496 0.10 -32.86 -18.14
CA LYS A 496 1.07 -33.04 -19.23
C LYS A 496 1.20 -31.79 -20.12
N GLN A 497 0.12 -31.10 -20.37
CA GLN A 497 0.11 -29.91 -21.24
C GLN A 497 0.67 -28.66 -20.53
N ILE A 498 0.51 -28.54 -19.22
CA ILE A 498 1.06 -27.44 -18.41
C ILE A 498 2.61 -27.43 -18.43
N GLN A 499 3.26 -28.53 -18.78
CA GLN A 499 4.72 -28.60 -18.93
C GLN A 499 5.24 -27.91 -20.22
N HIS A 500 4.35 -27.62 -21.17
CA HIS A 500 4.72 -27.07 -22.48
C HIS A 500 3.82 -25.87 -22.82
N PRO A 501 4.20 -24.63 -22.42
CA PRO A 501 3.44 -23.44 -22.75
C PRO A 501 3.43 -23.16 -24.26
N THR A 502 2.33 -22.57 -24.76
CA THR A 502 2.23 -22.12 -26.15
C THR A 502 2.92 -20.77 -26.37
N ALA A 503 3.01 -19.95 -25.33
CA ALA A 503 3.77 -18.70 -25.32
C ALA A 503 4.31 -18.38 -23.93
N ILE A 504 5.35 -17.57 -23.88
CA ILE A 504 5.98 -17.07 -22.66
C ILE A 504 6.11 -15.56 -22.79
N ASP A 505 5.70 -14.83 -21.75
CA ASP A 505 5.94 -13.38 -21.64
C ASP A 505 6.90 -13.14 -20.45
N ILE A 506 7.89 -12.28 -20.64
CA ILE A 506 8.82 -11.82 -19.62
C ILE A 506 8.65 -10.32 -19.50
N ASN A 507 8.58 -9.81 -18.27
CA ASN A 507 8.53 -8.41 -17.96
C ASN A 507 9.61 -8.01 -16.97
N VAL A 508 10.21 -6.85 -17.18
CA VAL A 508 11.05 -6.15 -16.22
C VAL A 508 10.53 -4.71 -16.11
N SER A 509 10.26 -4.29 -14.88
CA SER A 509 9.83 -2.91 -14.62
C SER A 509 10.69 -2.27 -13.56
N TYR A 510 10.94 -0.98 -13.73
CA TYR A 510 11.59 -0.12 -12.76
C TYR A 510 10.59 0.93 -12.29
N VAL A 511 10.37 0.97 -10.99
CA VAL A 511 9.54 1.98 -10.32
C VAL A 511 10.48 2.96 -9.65
N ASN A 512 10.50 4.17 -10.16
CA ASN A 512 11.20 5.31 -9.57
C ASN A 512 10.20 6.09 -8.71
N ILE A 513 10.39 6.08 -7.41
CA ILE A 513 9.59 6.87 -6.48
C ILE A 513 10.38 8.15 -6.24
N HIS A 514 9.76 9.31 -6.50
CA HIS A 514 10.44 10.60 -6.37
C HIS A 514 10.92 10.81 -4.94
N ASP A 515 12.07 11.44 -4.81
CA ASP A 515 12.63 11.77 -3.50
C ASP A 515 11.66 12.62 -2.69
N LYS A 516 11.54 12.32 -1.41
CA LYS A 516 10.73 13.12 -0.48
C LYS A 516 11.63 13.79 0.53
N HIS A 517 11.50 15.11 0.61
CA HIS A 517 12.08 15.92 1.66
C HIS A 517 10.99 16.35 2.64
N VAL A 518 11.23 16.19 3.94
CA VAL A 518 10.38 16.72 5.01
C VAL A 518 11.21 17.72 5.79
N GLY A 519 10.88 18.99 5.62
CA GLY A 519 11.60 20.10 6.22
C GLY A 519 11.11 20.45 7.64
N TYR A 520 11.67 21.54 8.17
CA TYR A 520 11.38 22.04 9.53
C TYR A 520 9.89 22.21 9.81
N ASN A 521 9.16 22.87 8.94
CA ASN A 521 7.74 23.18 9.16
C ASN A 521 6.85 21.94 9.22
N GLU A 522 7.06 20.97 8.32
CA GLU A 522 6.33 19.72 8.31
C GLU A 522 6.71 18.86 9.53
N SER A 523 7.98 18.77 9.83
CA SER A 523 8.51 18.00 10.96
C SER A 523 8.01 18.50 12.30
N THR A 524 8.00 19.81 12.51
CA THR A 524 7.66 20.40 13.81
C THR A 524 6.15 20.53 14.06
N ASN A 525 5.32 20.64 13.02
CA ASN A 525 3.88 20.82 13.16
C ASN A 525 3.12 19.56 13.61
N LEU A 526 3.69 18.39 13.47
CA LEU A 526 2.98 17.13 13.68
C LEU A 526 2.87 16.69 15.14
N ASN A 527 3.58 17.33 16.07
CA ASN A 527 3.40 17.17 17.50
C ASN A 527 3.08 18.52 18.17
N SER A 528 2.05 19.19 17.65
CA SER A 528 1.56 20.44 18.18
C SER A 528 1.42 20.42 19.69
N THR A 529 1.83 21.51 20.36
CA THR A 529 1.52 21.78 21.77
C THR A 529 0.04 22.08 22.00
N ASP A 530 -0.76 22.20 20.95
CA ASP A 530 -2.21 22.27 21.03
C ASP A 530 -2.76 20.89 21.44
N PHE A 531 -3.09 20.74 22.71
CA PHE A 531 -3.64 19.51 23.29
C PHE A 531 -4.92 19.01 22.60
N THR A 532 -5.55 19.83 21.77
CA THR A 532 -6.75 19.45 21.02
C THR A 532 -6.43 18.83 19.66
N LYS A 533 -5.17 18.90 19.21
CA LYS A 533 -4.74 18.52 17.87
C LYS A 533 -3.47 17.66 17.83
N ILE A 534 -3.10 17.00 18.94
CA ILE A 534 -1.91 16.18 18.98
C ILE A 534 -2.03 15.05 17.95
N VAL A 535 -1.19 15.11 16.94
CA VAL A 535 -0.94 14.06 15.97
C VAL A 535 0.33 13.33 16.40
N TYR A 536 0.30 11.99 16.38
CA TYR A 536 1.48 11.21 16.70
C TYR A 536 2.52 11.35 15.57
N ASN A 537 3.65 11.99 15.88
CA ASN A 537 4.82 12.04 15.01
C ASN A 537 6.07 11.61 15.79
N PRO A 538 6.61 10.42 15.55
CA PRO A 538 7.81 9.94 16.23
C PRO A 538 9.09 10.62 15.77
N TYR A 539 9.05 11.39 14.70
CA TYR A 539 10.19 12.13 14.14
C TYR A 539 10.06 13.66 14.28
N ALA A 540 9.18 14.12 15.17
CA ALA A 540 9.07 15.57 15.40
C ALA A 540 10.44 16.17 15.77
N GLY A 541 10.84 17.25 15.09
CA GLY A 541 12.14 17.89 15.25
C GLY A 541 13.26 17.27 14.43
N LEU A 542 12.96 16.34 13.53
CA LEU A 542 13.88 15.83 12.53
C LEU A 542 13.40 16.21 11.13
N GLU A 543 14.29 16.77 10.34
CA GLU A 543 14.13 16.81 8.88
C GLU A 543 14.61 15.49 8.31
N TRP A 544 14.05 15.06 7.19
CA TRP A 544 14.50 13.82 6.56
C TRP A 544 14.30 13.81 5.05
N ASP A 545 15.21 13.10 4.39
CA ASP A 545 15.23 12.84 2.96
C ASP A 545 15.03 11.35 2.70
N GLN A 546 14.17 11.02 1.76
CA GLN A 546 13.92 9.64 1.36
C GLN A 546 14.20 9.44 -0.13
N GLU A 547 14.98 8.40 -0.43
CA GLU A 547 15.16 7.82 -1.76
C GLU A 547 14.52 6.42 -1.78
N TYR A 548 13.73 6.10 -2.83
CA TYR A 548 13.05 4.80 -2.90
C TYR A 548 12.86 4.34 -4.34
N SER A 549 13.26 3.10 -4.64
CA SER A 549 13.05 2.46 -5.94
C SER A 549 12.69 0.99 -5.82
N ILE A 550 12.01 0.45 -6.86
CA ILE A 550 11.59 -0.94 -6.90
C ILE A 550 11.87 -1.52 -8.30
N TRP A 551 12.54 -2.66 -8.35
CA TRP A 551 12.62 -3.50 -9.53
C TRP A 551 11.59 -4.62 -9.45
N ILE A 552 10.90 -4.90 -10.56
CA ILE A 552 9.88 -5.94 -10.66
C ILE A 552 10.25 -6.87 -11.81
N PHE A 553 10.36 -8.15 -11.51
CA PHE A 553 10.66 -9.20 -12.48
C PHE A 553 9.50 -10.18 -12.54
N GLN A 554 8.97 -10.42 -13.74
CA GLN A 554 7.79 -11.27 -13.90
C GLN A 554 7.92 -12.17 -15.12
N LEU A 555 7.32 -13.37 -15.01
CA LEU A 555 7.19 -14.37 -16.05
C LEU A 555 5.72 -14.79 -16.16
N ASN A 556 5.18 -14.86 -17.37
CA ASN A 556 3.87 -15.43 -17.64
C ASN A 556 3.99 -16.60 -18.61
N GLN A 557 3.33 -17.69 -18.31
CA GLN A 557 3.19 -18.86 -19.17
C GLN A 557 1.75 -18.90 -19.72
N VAL A 558 1.64 -19.01 -21.03
CA VAL A 558 0.36 -19.01 -21.74
C VAL A 558 0.10 -20.39 -22.34
N PHE A 559 -1.08 -20.92 -22.12
CA PHE A 559 -1.56 -22.18 -22.70
C PHE A 559 -2.86 -21.91 -23.47
N ARG A 560 -2.90 -22.29 -24.75
CA ARG A 560 -4.07 -22.10 -25.63
C ARG A 560 -4.59 -23.44 -26.15
N TRP A 561 -5.92 -23.61 -26.13
CA TRP A 561 -6.60 -24.84 -26.60
C TRP A 561 -7.69 -24.55 -27.62
#